data_f851fa81b7736df5091b3acdefddbd51
#
_entry.id   f851fa81b7736df5091b3acdefddbd51
#
_cell.length_a   1.000
_cell.length_b   1.000
_cell.length_c   1.000
_cell.angle_alpha   90.00
_cell.angle_beta   90.00
_cell.angle_gamma   90.00
#
_symmetry.space_group_name_H-M   'P 1'
#
loop_
_entity.id
_entity.type
_entity.pdbx_description
1 polymer ?
#
loop_
_entity_poly.entity_id
_entity_poly.type
_entity_poly.pdbx_seq_one_letter_code
_entity_poly.pdbx_strand_id
1 'polypeptide(L)'
;MDYHQVQLVSGNEVTFIEPLMHAVEAKWEWKLQKYPHYEQVGVEDLTLQGKAKEKFQHHGSAADDGGFKLINMTRLTNSWMRRVNFVSVSEAMSVINSANVSVYDIDISGNRGHSAVRSQGSSRVFIGKVRDHSDGHELNASGGHSMGGYMTNAGQYHACGVSKHSMGAVIWNVHWGDDSCFESHATQPRATLIDHCTGGFMQWREGGDKDQLPNHLDGLTIWNMNATKVKTENNPFIWWSSGAHNWWKNMPVIVVGFHGVPLDFDSSAQQMKRLESNGQEVKPASLYEAQLERRLGSVPAWLTALK
;
A
#
# COMPACT_ATOMS: atom_id res chain seq x y z
N MET A 1 17.06 2.14 1.86
CA MET A 1 17.62 0.93 1.21
C MET A 1 16.83 0.71 -0.07
N ASP A 2 17.48 0.40 -1.18
CA ASP A 2 16.85 0.05 -2.43
C ASP A 2 17.57 -1.16 -3.01
N TYR A 3 16.86 -2.03 -3.72
CA TYR A 3 17.40 -3.27 -4.27
C TYR A 3 17.44 -3.17 -5.79
N HIS A 4 18.59 -3.43 -6.38
CA HIS A 4 18.77 -3.37 -7.82
C HIS A 4 19.55 -4.59 -8.33
N GLN A 5 19.15 -5.08 -9.49
CA GLN A 5 19.94 -6.08 -10.18
C GLN A 5 21.05 -5.41 -10.96
N VAL A 6 22.29 -5.84 -10.72
CA VAL A 6 23.45 -5.36 -11.47
C VAL A 6 23.43 -5.97 -12.86
N GLN A 7 23.46 -5.10 -13.85
CA GLN A 7 23.54 -5.50 -15.27
C GLN A 7 24.99 -5.65 -15.73
N LEU A 8 25.83 -4.68 -15.35
CA LEU A 8 27.22 -4.62 -15.79
C LEU A 8 28.09 -3.95 -14.73
N VAL A 9 29.30 -4.42 -14.60
CA VAL A 9 30.38 -3.74 -13.88
C VAL A 9 31.54 -3.53 -14.83
N SER A 10 31.98 -2.28 -15.00
CA SER A 10 33.10 -1.91 -15.86
C SER A 10 34.00 -0.92 -15.12
N GLY A 11 35.17 -1.37 -14.68
CA GLY A 11 36.06 -0.56 -13.84
C GLY A 11 35.34 -0.12 -12.54
N ASN A 12 35.15 1.18 -12.36
CA ASN A 12 34.48 1.76 -11.22
C ASN A 12 32.98 2.08 -11.50
N GLU A 13 32.45 1.67 -12.63
CA GLU A 13 31.06 1.92 -13.01
C GLU A 13 30.21 0.68 -12.80
N VAL A 14 29.03 0.89 -12.21
CA VAL A 14 28.00 -0.15 -12.03
C VAL A 14 26.73 0.29 -12.71
N THR A 15 26.24 -0.53 -13.64
CA THR A 15 24.97 -0.32 -14.32
C THR A 15 23.92 -1.27 -13.73
N PHE A 16 22.76 -0.74 -13.40
CA PHE A 16 21.61 -1.52 -12.94
C PHE A 16 20.62 -1.76 -14.08
N ILE A 17 19.86 -2.85 -14.00
CA ILE A 17 18.77 -3.13 -14.94
C ILE A 17 17.63 -2.10 -14.76
N GLU A 18 17.26 -1.84 -13.51
CA GLU A 18 16.22 -0.89 -13.21
C GLU A 18 16.79 0.51 -12.93
N PRO A 19 16.13 1.58 -13.38
CA PRO A 19 16.56 2.92 -13.08
C PRO A 19 16.45 3.21 -11.58
N LEU A 20 17.33 4.05 -11.06
CA LEU A 20 17.20 4.62 -9.73
C LEU A 20 15.98 5.55 -9.67
N MET A 21 15.15 5.40 -8.66
CA MET A 21 13.94 6.22 -8.47
C MET A 21 14.17 7.50 -7.66
N HIS A 22 15.40 7.75 -7.26
CA HIS A 22 15.79 8.96 -6.51
C HIS A 22 17.24 9.35 -6.84
N ALA A 23 17.59 10.59 -6.53
CA ALA A 23 18.98 11.05 -6.67
C ALA A 23 19.90 10.31 -5.69
N VAL A 24 21.09 9.95 -6.18
CA VAL A 24 22.19 9.40 -5.38
C VAL A 24 23.25 10.47 -5.28
N GLU A 25 23.46 10.98 -4.09
CA GLU A 25 24.42 12.05 -3.83
C GLU A 25 25.55 11.58 -2.93
N ALA A 26 26.80 11.88 -3.28
CA ALA A 26 27.98 11.43 -2.54
C ALA A 26 27.98 11.82 -1.05
N LYS A 27 27.34 12.95 -0.70
CA LYS A 27 27.21 13.41 0.69
C LYS A 27 26.49 12.41 1.63
N TRP A 28 25.74 11.45 1.08
CA TRP A 28 25.04 10.42 1.83
C TRP A 28 25.83 9.12 1.99
N GLU A 29 27.09 9.08 1.53
CA GLU A 29 27.99 7.94 1.68
C GLU A 29 27.38 6.60 1.26
N TRP A 30 26.71 6.56 0.09
CA TRP A 30 26.08 5.38 -0.44
C TRP A 30 27.04 4.20 -0.56
N LYS A 31 26.55 3.01 -0.21
CA LYS A 31 27.33 1.77 -0.34
C LYS A 31 26.52 0.75 -1.11
N LEU A 32 27.19 0.01 -1.99
CA LEU A 32 26.65 -1.18 -2.62
C LEU A 32 27.02 -2.39 -1.79
N GLN A 33 26.04 -3.24 -1.52
CA GLN A 33 26.22 -4.47 -0.78
C GLN A 33 25.51 -5.62 -1.48
N LYS A 34 26.19 -6.75 -1.64
CA LYS A 34 25.54 -7.98 -2.11
C LYS A 34 24.47 -8.39 -1.12
N TYR A 35 23.25 -8.62 -1.64
CA TYR A 35 22.11 -8.97 -0.82
C TYR A 35 21.77 -10.47 -0.96
N PRO A 36 21.83 -11.26 0.12
CA PRO A 36 21.42 -12.67 0.10
C PRO A 36 19.92 -12.77 -0.10
N HIS A 37 19.47 -13.46 -1.14
CA HIS A 37 18.07 -13.61 -1.51
C HIS A 37 17.82 -14.96 -2.18
N TYR A 38 16.54 -15.30 -2.29
CA TYR A 38 16.05 -16.37 -3.15
C TYR A 38 15.26 -15.72 -4.29
N GLU A 39 15.18 -16.39 -5.43
CA GLU A 39 14.47 -15.88 -6.60
C GLU A 39 13.54 -16.93 -7.20
N GLN A 40 12.55 -16.43 -7.99
CA GLN A 40 11.59 -17.26 -8.72
C GLN A 40 10.78 -18.19 -7.81
N VAL A 41 10.42 -17.71 -6.61
CA VAL A 41 9.56 -18.41 -5.67
C VAL A 41 8.10 -18.03 -5.94
N GLY A 42 7.26 -19.03 -6.18
CA GLY A 42 5.82 -18.86 -6.41
C GLY A 42 4.98 -19.49 -5.32
N VAL A 43 3.89 -18.83 -4.94
CA VAL A 43 2.83 -19.36 -4.08
C VAL A 43 1.50 -19.17 -4.80
N GLU A 44 0.79 -20.27 -5.08
CA GLU A 44 -0.39 -20.27 -5.92
C GLU A 44 -1.47 -21.26 -5.48
N ASP A 45 -2.72 -20.96 -5.84
CA ASP A 45 -3.84 -21.89 -5.86
C ASP A 45 -4.12 -22.55 -4.50
N LEU A 46 -4.17 -21.75 -3.42
CA LEU A 46 -4.43 -22.26 -2.09
C LEU A 46 -5.29 -21.33 -1.23
N THR A 47 -5.83 -21.86 -0.16
CA THR A 47 -6.54 -21.11 0.87
C THR A 47 -5.79 -21.19 2.19
N LEU A 48 -5.55 -20.03 2.80
CA LEU A 48 -4.95 -19.90 4.12
C LEU A 48 -6.02 -19.43 5.11
N GLN A 49 -6.33 -20.25 6.09
CA GLN A 49 -7.36 -19.96 7.10
C GLN A 49 -6.73 -19.70 8.46
N GLY A 50 -6.99 -18.52 9.01
CA GLY A 50 -6.68 -18.15 10.37
C GLY A 50 -7.87 -18.29 11.30
N LYS A 51 -7.76 -17.68 12.48
CA LYS A 51 -8.82 -17.61 13.51
C LYS A 51 -8.87 -16.20 14.09
N ALA A 52 -8.85 -15.16 13.22
CA ALA A 52 -9.04 -13.79 13.65
C ALA A 52 -10.36 -13.67 14.43
N LYS A 53 -10.37 -12.83 15.43
CA LYS A 53 -11.54 -12.66 16.32
C LYS A 53 -12.71 -12.06 15.56
N GLU A 54 -13.92 -12.44 15.93
CA GLU A 54 -15.15 -11.79 15.44
C GLU A 54 -15.19 -10.30 15.81
N LYS A 55 -14.69 -9.96 17.01
CA LYS A 55 -14.58 -8.58 17.50
C LYS A 55 -13.12 -8.16 17.48
N PHE A 56 -12.73 -7.50 16.41
CA PHE A 56 -11.39 -6.95 16.25
C PHE A 56 -11.22 -5.65 17.07
N GLN A 57 -10.02 -5.47 17.62
CA GLN A 57 -9.60 -4.25 18.28
C GLN A 57 -8.17 -3.93 17.83
N HIS A 58 -8.00 -2.83 17.11
CA HIS A 58 -6.68 -2.36 16.68
C HIS A 58 -5.77 -2.14 17.92
N HIS A 59 -4.63 -2.81 17.92
CA HIS A 59 -3.70 -2.89 19.06
C HIS A 59 -4.30 -3.45 20.36
N GLY A 60 -5.35 -4.25 20.26
CA GLY A 60 -5.98 -4.88 21.42
C GLY A 60 -5.19 -6.05 22.00
N SER A 61 -4.57 -6.83 21.15
CA SER A 61 -3.72 -7.97 21.54
C SER A 61 -2.88 -8.45 20.36
N ALA A 62 -1.89 -9.31 20.63
CA ALA A 62 -1.11 -9.96 19.58
C ALA A 62 -1.99 -10.77 18.60
N ALA A 63 -3.11 -11.32 19.06
CA ALA A 63 -4.06 -12.03 18.20
C ALA A 63 -4.81 -11.08 17.24
N ASP A 64 -5.07 -9.84 17.68
CA ASP A 64 -5.67 -8.82 16.83
C ASP A 64 -4.66 -8.32 15.78
N ASP A 65 -3.42 -8.04 16.19
CA ASP A 65 -2.45 -7.37 15.32
C ASP A 65 -1.74 -8.30 14.33
N GLY A 66 -1.40 -9.49 14.72
CA GLY A 66 -0.60 -10.36 13.83
C GLY A 66 -0.56 -11.82 14.22
N GLY A 67 -1.35 -12.26 15.21
CA GLY A 67 -1.32 -13.64 15.70
C GLY A 67 -1.75 -14.68 14.66
N PHE A 68 -2.46 -14.27 13.62
CA PHE A 68 -2.87 -15.10 12.48
C PHE A 68 -2.37 -14.50 11.16
N LYS A 69 -1.14 -14.07 11.12
CA LYS A 69 -0.39 -13.80 9.89
C LYS A 69 0.26 -15.09 9.43
N LEU A 70 -0.30 -15.69 8.40
CA LEU A 70 0.01 -17.08 8.06
C LEU A 70 1.19 -17.23 7.11
N ILE A 71 1.58 -16.18 6.40
CA ILE A 71 2.66 -16.23 5.44
C ILE A 71 3.36 -14.87 5.28
N ASN A 72 4.67 -14.91 5.06
CA ASN A 72 5.48 -13.79 4.61
C ASN A 72 6.37 -14.20 3.45
N MET A 73 6.58 -13.29 2.51
CA MET A 73 7.56 -13.42 1.44
C MET A 73 8.77 -12.54 1.80
N THR A 74 9.87 -13.16 2.26
CA THR A 74 11.02 -12.43 2.81
C THR A 74 12.29 -12.72 2.03
N ARG A 75 13.02 -11.65 1.65
CA ARG A 75 14.27 -11.72 0.88
C ARG A 75 14.12 -12.46 -0.45
N LEU A 76 13.07 -12.16 -1.17
CA LEU A 76 12.77 -12.74 -2.47
C LEU A 76 12.99 -11.74 -3.58
N THR A 77 13.37 -12.23 -4.75
CA THR A 77 13.40 -11.44 -5.99
C THR A 77 12.67 -12.18 -7.11
N ASN A 78 12.06 -11.43 -8.05
CA ASN A 78 11.38 -11.99 -9.22
C ASN A 78 10.39 -13.13 -8.84
N SER A 79 9.63 -12.91 -7.78
CA SER A 79 8.81 -13.93 -7.12
C SER A 79 7.34 -13.48 -7.09
N TRP A 80 6.42 -14.40 -6.81
CA TRP A 80 5.00 -14.05 -6.86
C TRP A 80 4.12 -14.84 -5.88
N MET A 81 2.96 -14.24 -5.56
CA MET A 81 1.82 -14.92 -4.96
C MET A 81 0.58 -14.59 -5.80
N ARG A 82 -0.22 -15.59 -6.15
CA ARG A 82 -1.45 -15.39 -6.92
C ARG A 82 -2.49 -16.47 -6.67
N ARG A 83 -3.77 -16.11 -6.86
CA ARG A 83 -4.92 -17.01 -6.67
C ARG A 83 -4.89 -17.66 -5.29
N VAL A 84 -4.72 -16.81 -4.26
CA VAL A 84 -4.68 -17.23 -2.86
C VAL A 84 -5.84 -16.58 -2.11
N ASN A 85 -6.55 -17.39 -1.33
CA ASN A 85 -7.61 -16.93 -0.46
C ASN A 85 -7.11 -16.86 0.99
N PHE A 86 -7.40 -15.76 1.66
CA PHE A 86 -7.17 -15.59 3.09
C PHE A 86 -8.51 -15.50 3.80
N VAL A 87 -8.71 -16.34 4.83
CA VAL A 87 -9.97 -16.40 5.57
C VAL A 87 -9.71 -16.16 7.05
N SER A 88 -10.35 -15.14 7.62
CA SER A 88 -10.26 -14.80 9.04
C SER A 88 -8.81 -14.70 9.53
N VAL A 89 -8.03 -13.83 8.89
CA VAL A 89 -6.61 -13.58 9.23
C VAL A 89 -6.45 -12.27 9.97
N SER A 90 -5.46 -12.16 10.87
CA SER A 90 -5.09 -10.89 11.48
C SER A 90 -4.37 -9.99 10.49
N GLU A 91 -3.45 -10.54 9.72
CA GLU A 91 -2.84 -9.94 8.55
C GLU A 91 -2.81 -10.97 7.43
N ALA A 92 -3.14 -10.58 6.21
CA ALA A 92 -3.08 -11.52 5.10
C ALA A 92 -1.62 -11.91 4.82
N MET A 93 -0.78 -10.96 4.44
CA MET A 93 0.64 -11.24 4.18
C MET A 93 1.49 -9.97 4.09
N SER A 94 2.81 -10.15 4.20
CA SER A 94 3.77 -9.08 3.88
C SER A 94 4.87 -9.56 2.94
N VAL A 95 5.27 -8.67 2.03
CA VAL A 95 6.49 -8.77 1.23
C VAL A 95 7.59 -7.98 1.95
N ILE A 96 8.60 -8.67 2.46
CA ILE A 96 9.59 -8.10 3.37
C ILE A 96 10.98 -8.14 2.75
N ASN A 97 11.66 -6.98 2.71
CA ASN A 97 13.04 -6.87 2.25
C ASN A 97 13.28 -7.62 0.92
N SER A 98 12.43 -7.39 -0.04
CA SER A 98 12.36 -8.12 -1.31
C SER A 98 12.34 -7.15 -2.49
N ALA A 99 12.49 -7.64 -3.71
CA ALA A 99 12.42 -6.81 -4.90
C ALA A 99 11.70 -7.53 -6.05
N ASN A 100 10.99 -6.76 -6.89
CA ASN A 100 10.30 -7.30 -8.07
C ASN A 100 9.37 -8.47 -7.71
N VAL A 101 8.58 -8.30 -6.64
CA VAL A 101 7.60 -9.29 -6.18
C VAL A 101 6.20 -8.84 -6.59
N SER A 102 5.42 -9.77 -7.15
CA SER A 102 4.03 -9.53 -7.55
C SER A 102 3.08 -10.33 -6.68
N VAL A 103 2.13 -9.66 -6.04
CA VAL A 103 1.03 -10.26 -5.26
C VAL A 103 -0.27 -9.88 -5.93
N TYR A 104 -1.00 -10.84 -6.49
CA TYR A 104 -2.19 -10.52 -7.26
C TYR A 104 -3.22 -11.63 -7.31
N ASP A 105 -4.46 -11.25 -7.60
CA ASP A 105 -5.62 -12.14 -7.60
C ASP A 105 -5.78 -12.82 -6.23
N ILE A 106 -6.00 -11.98 -5.22
CA ILE A 106 -6.09 -12.35 -3.81
C ILE A 106 -7.50 -12.05 -3.31
N ASP A 107 -8.10 -12.98 -2.60
CA ASP A 107 -9.34 -12.78 -1.87
C ASP A 107 -9.12 -12.82 -0.37
N ILE A 108 -9.69 -11.85 0.36
CA ILE A 108 -9.65 -11.78 1.82
C ILE A 108 -11.08 -11.74 2.32
N SER A 109 -11.43 -12.66 3.24
CA SER A 109 -12.80 -12.84 3.72
C SER A 109 -12.87 -13.31 5.17
N GLY A 110 -14.08 -13.49 5.68
CA GLY A 110 -14.34 -13.90 7.06
C GLY A 110 -14.14 -12.75 8.04
N ASN A 111 -13.67 -13.04 9.25
CA ASN A 111 -13.48 -12.01 10.27
C ASN A 111 -12.35 -11.06 9.88
N ARG A 112 -12.63 -9.75 9.97
CA ARG A 112 -11.63 -8.71 9.74
C ARG A 112 -10.50 -8.80 10.75
N GLY A 113 -9.32 -8.35 10.35
CA GLY A 113 -8.15 -8.21 11.19
C GLY A 113 -7.44 -6.89 10.94
N HIS A 114 -6.14 -6.88 11.20
CA HIS A 114 -5.32 -5.68 11.23
C HIS A 114 -4.94 -5.17 9.83
N SER A 115 -4.49 -6.04 8.92
CA SER A 115 -4.07 -5.56 7.59
C SER A 115 -4.20 -6.59 6.47
N ALA A 116 -4.37 -6.09 5.25
CA ALA A 116 -4.36 -6.88 4.02
C ALA A 116 -2.92 -7.19 3.58
N VAL A 117 -2.48 -6.70 2.45
CA VAL A 117 -1.15 -6.96 1.87
C VAL A 117 -0.23 -5.77 2.08
N ARG A 118 0.96 -6.00 2.64
CA ARG A 118 1.90 -4.94 2.93
C ARG A 118 3.27 -5.14 2.25
N SER A 119 3.79 -4.10 1.60
CA SER A 119 5.19 -4.01 1.19
C SER A 119 6.01 -3.39 2.32
N GLN A 120 6.97 -4.14 2.87
CA GLN A 120 7.81 -3.71 3.99
C GLN A 120 9.29 -3.68 3.59
N GLY A 121 9.88 -2.49 3.48
CA GLY A 121 11.29 -2.33 3.15
C GLY A 121 11.68 -3.00 1.82
N SER A 122 10.75 -3.09 0.88
CA SER A 122 10.91 -3.79 -0.39
C SER A 122 10.90 -2.81 -1.57
N SER A 123 11.48 -3.19 -2.69
CA SER A 123 11.52 -2.36 -3.89
C SER A 123 10.68 -2.97 -5.02
N ARG A 124 9.89 -2.12 -5.71
CA ARG A 124 9.11 -2.50 -6.90
C ARG A 124 8.18 -3.71 -6.66
N VAL A 125 7.35 -3.58 -5.62
CA VAL A 125 6.31 -4.56 -5.32
C VAL A 125 5.03 -4.19 -6.06
N PHE A 126 4.47 -5.12 -6.82
CA PHE A 126 3.16 -5.00 -7.42
C PHE A 126 2.13 -5.72 -6.56
N ILE A 127 1.10 -5.01 -6.15
CA ILE A 127 -0.07 -5.55 -5.43
C ILE A 127 -1.29 -5.26 -6.29
N GLY A 128 -1.90 -6.28 -6.88
CA GLY A 128 -2.97 -6.07 -7.85
C GLY A 128 -4.15 -7.02 -7.69
N LYS A 129 -5.37 -6.52 -8.02
CA LYS A 129 -6.60 -7.31 -7.95
C LYS A 129 -6.73 -8.06 -6.62
N VAL A 130 -6.62 -7.32 -5.51
CA VAL A 130 -6.95 -7.81 -4.18
C VAL A 130 -8.40 -7.42 -3.88
N ARG A 131 -9.20 -8.38 -3.47
CA ARG A 131 -10.58 -8.18 -3.04
C ARG A 131 -10.68 -8.50 -1.56
N ASP A 132 -10.85 -7.48 -0.74
CA ASP A 132 -11.00 -7.60 0.71
C ASP A 132 -12.45 -7.26 1.09
N HIS A 133 -13.22 -8.28 1.38
CA HIS A 133 -14.61 -8.19 1.80
C HIS A 133 -14.82 -8.83 3.17
N SER A 134 -13.80 -8.79 4.02
CA SER A 134 -13.91 -9.27 5.39
C SER A 134 -14.92 -8.46 6.21
N ASP A 135 -15.57 -9.14 7.14
CA ASP A 135 -16.66 -8.61 7.97
C ASP A 135 -16.17 -8.32 9.40
N GLY A 136 -16.82 -7.40 10.07
CA GLY A 136 -16.56 -7.17 11.47
C GLY A 136 -16.63 -5.72 11.90
N HIS A 137 -16.06 -5.42 13.06
CA HIS A 137 -16.02 -4.08 13.59
C HIS A 137 -14.69 -3.78 14.27
N GLU A 138 -14.40 -2.50 14.38
CA GLU A 138 -13.31 -1.96 15.18
C GLU A 138 -13.87 -1.48 16.53
N LEU A 139 -13.42 -2.07 17.62
CA LEU A 139 -13.91 -1.74 18.96
C LEU A 139 -13.38 -0.39 19.48
N ASN A 140 -12.23 0.06 19.00
CA ASN A 140 -11.63 1.36 19.35
C ASN A 140 -11.98 2.48 18.38
N ALA A 141 -13.07 2.34 17.65
CA ALA A 141 -13.48 3.34 16.66
C ALA A 141 -13.67 4.72 17.32
N SER A 142 -12.90 5.71 16.85
CA SER A 142 -12.97 7.10 17.30
C SER A 142 -12.55 8.06 16.19
N GLY A 143 -13.09 9.26 16.19
CA GLY A 143 -12.72 10.31 15.25
C GLY A 143 -12.72 9.87 13.79
N GLY A 144 -11.67 10.16 13.06
CA GLY A 144 -11.45 9.78 11.66
C GLY A 144 -10.93 8.35 11.43
N HIS A 145 -10.65 7.59 12.49
CA HIS A 145 -9.95 6.31 12.40
C HIS A 145 -10.80 5.16 11.87
N SER A 146 -12.09 5.10 12.22
CA SER A 146 -12.96 3.98 11.86
C SER A 146 -14.42 4.38 11.87
N MET A 147 -15.25 3.68 11.09
CA MET A 147 -16.70 3.87 11.07
C MET A 147 -17.38 3.41 12.38
N GLY A 148 -16.79 2.42 13.05
CA GLY A 148 -17.37 1.79 14.25
C GLY A 148 -18.56 0.89 13.93
N GLY A 149 -18.97 0.11 14.95
CA GLY A 149 -20.04 -0.87 14.77
C GLY A 149 -19.64 -2.08 13.94
N TYR A 150 -20.57 -3.02 13.81
CA TYR A 150 -20.40 -4.17 12.91
C TYR A 150 -20.77 -3.79 11.48
N MET A 151 -19.95 -4.17 10.54
CA MET A 151 -20.19 -3.97 9.12
C MET A 151 -19.91 -5.26 8.35
N THR A 152 -20.80 -5.61 7.46
CA THR A 152 -20.48 -6.50 6.35
C THR A 152 -19.61 -5.73 5.36
N ASN A 153 -18.64 -6.40 4.75
CA ASN A 153 -17.68 -5.75 3.86
C ASN A 153 -16.93 -4.59 4.54
N ALA A 154 -16.57 -4.76 5.81
CA ALA A 154 -15.76 -3.76 6.54
C ALA A 154 -14.36 -3.63 5.94
N GLY A 155 -13.79 -4.73 5.48
CA GLY A 155 -12.40 -4.89 5.07
C GLY A 155 -11.44 -5.00 6.28
N GLN A 156 -10.20 -5.34 6.02
CA GLN A 156 -9.15 -5.28 7.02
C GLN A 156 -8.97 -3.84 7.50
N TYR A 157 -8.55 -3.63 8.77
CA TYR A 157 -8.42 -2.27 9.31
C TYR A 157 -7.49 -1.41 8.45
N HIS A 158 -6.33 -1.93 8.07
CA HIS A 158 -5.47 -1.38 7.02
C HIS A 158 -5.65 -2.20 5.74
N ALA A 159 -6.00 -1.55 4.66
CA ALA A 159 -5.99 -2.15 3.33
C ALA A 159 -4.54 -2.48 2.88
N CYS A 160 -4.33 -2.61 1.59
CA CYS A 160 -2.99 -2.76 1.07
C CYS A 160 -2.15 -1.51 1.36
N GLY A 161 -0.87 -1.68 1.69
CA GLY A 161 -0.06 -0.56 2.13
C GLY A 161 1.44 -0.77 2.02
N VAL A 162 2.17 0.24 2.48
CA VAL A 162 3.63 0.28 2.47
C VAL A 162 4.18 0.64 3.85
N SER A 163 5.36 0.15 4.17
CA SER A 163 6.05 0.49 5.40
C SER A 163 7.55 0.40 5.24
N LYS A 164 8.27 0.92 6.24
CA LYS A 164 9.74 0.97 6.24
C LYS A 164 10.24 1.72 4.99
N HIS A 165 11.37 1.36 4.44
CA HIS A 165 11.95 2.01 3.26
C HIS A 165 11.42 1.43 1.94
N SER A 166 10.13 1.07 1.87
CA SER A 166 9.54 0.58 0.63
C SER A 166 9.64 1.61 -0.49
N MET A 167 9.94 1.17 -1.69
CA MET A 167 10.17 2.03 -2.85
C MET A 167 9.55 1.46 -4.13
N GLY A 168 8.81 2.30 -4.85
CA GLY A 168 8.22 1.91 -6.13
C GLY A 168 7.11 0.88 -6.02
N ALA A 169 6.35 0.87 -4.93
CA ALA A 169 5.19 -0.01 -4.79
C ALA A 169 4.03 0.48 -5.65
N VAL A 170 3.32 -0.45 -6.29
CA VAL A 170 2.09 -0.19 -7.02
C VAL A 170 0.97 -1.01 -6.39
N ILE A 171 -0.11 -0.33 -6.00
CA ILE A 171 -1.35 -0.91 -5.51
C ILE A 171 -2.40 -0.64 -6.58
N TRP A 172 -2.71 -1.66 -7.39
CA TRP A 172 -3.47 -1.52 -8.62
C TRP A 172 -4.77 -2.32 -8.59
N ASN A 173 -5.88 -1.67 -8.93
CA ASN A 173 -7.21 -2.29 -9.04
C ASN A 173 -7.55 -3.14 -7.80
N VAL A 174 -7.32 -2.57 -6.64
CA VAL A 174 -7.63 -3.20 -5.34
C VAL A 174 -8.99 -2.71 -4.86
N HIS A 175 -9.81 -3.64 -4.41
CA HIS A 175 -11.08 -3.36 -3.78
C HIS A 175 -11.00 -3.75 -2.31
N TRP A 176 -11.11 -2.79 -1.43
CA TRP A 176 -11.16 -3.02 0.01
C TRP A 176 -12.49 -2.56 0.61
N GLY A 177 -12.78 -3.01 1.82
CA GLY A 177 -14.06 -2.75 2.47
C GLY A 177 -14.30 -1.28 2.85
N ASP A 178 -15.52 -1.01 3.26
CA ASP A 178 -16.03 0.34 3.53
C ASP A 178 -15.42 1.00 4.78
N ASP A 179 -14.85 0.22 5.72
CA ASP A 179 -14.15 0.71 6.91
C ASP A 179 -12.66 0.36 6.87
N SER A 180 -12.11 0.35 5.70
CA SER A 180 -10.70 0.10 5.42
C SER A 180 -10.07 1.29 4.69
N CYS A 181 -8.75 1.41 4.75
CA CYS A 181 -8.03 2.43 4.01
C CYS A 181 -6.59 1.95 3.78
N PHE A 182 -5.96 2.37 2.70
CA PHE A 182 -4.54 2.10 2.50
C PHE A 182 -3.71 2.66 3.66
N GLU A 183 -2.57 2.06 3.90
CA GLU A 183 -1.68 2.50 4.96
C GLU A 183 -0.31 2.89 4.38
N SER A 184 0.21 4.02 4.84
CA SER A 184 1.62 4.35 4.76
C SER A 184 2.20 4.33 6.18
N HIS A 185 2.79 3.19 6.56
CA HIS A 185 3.23 2.95 7.93
C HIS A 185 4.69 3.32 8.11
N ALA A 186 4.95 4.58 8.41
CA ALA A 186 6.24 5.10 8.83
C ALA A 186 7.50 4.57 8.10
N THR A 187 8.61 5.07 8.50
CA THR A 187 9.98 4.94 8.04
C THR A 187 10.16 5.21 6.55
N GLN A 188 9.48 6.25 6.07
CA GLN A 188 9.83 6.95 4.84
C GLN A 188 9.72 6.12 3.54
N PRO A 189 8.61 5.40 3.29
CA PRO A 189 8.34 4.86 1.96
C PRO A 189 8.40 5.96 0.90
N ARG A 190 8.65 5.59 -0.35
CA ARG A 190 8.74 6.51 -1.49
C ARG A 190 8.12 5.92 -2.75
N ALA A 191 7.69 6.78 -3.66
CA ALA A 191 7.23 6.41 -4.99
C ALA A 191 6.16 5.31 -4.94
N THR A 192 5.10 5.53 -4.16
CA THR A 192 3.96 4.61 -4.06
C THR A 192 2.83 5.11 -4.95
N LEU A 193 2.30 4.24 -5.79
CA LEU A 193 1.13 4.50 -6.62
C LEU A 193 -0.07 3.68 -6.14
N ILE A 194 -1.14 4.36 -5.78
CA ILE A 194 -2.46 3.80 -5.52
C ILE A 194 -3.30 4.11 -6.75
N ASP A 195 -3.61 3.08 -7.54
CA ASP A 195 -4.10 3.23 -8.90
C ASP A 195 -5.42 2.49 -9.12
N HIS A 196 -6.46 3.23 -9.46
CA HIS A 196 -7.77 2.69 -9.80
C HIS A 196 -8.34 1.75 -8.71
N CYS A 197 -8.21 2.15 -7.46
CA CYS A 197 -8.68 1.40 -6.30
C CYS A 197 -10.09 1.85 -5.87
N THR A 198 -10.79 0.96 -5.16
CA THR A 198 -12.14 1.23 -4.64
C THR A 198 -12.25 0.80 -3.19
N GLY A 199 -12.86 1.61 -2.33
CA GLY A 199 -13.12 1.26 -0.93
C GLY A 199 -13.22 2.46 0.00
N GLY A 200 -13.19 2.22 1.30
CA GLY A 200 -13.23 3.28 2.31
C GLY A 200 -12.01 4.21 2.26
N PHE A 201 -12.20 5.44 2.72
CA PHE A 201 -11.13 6.42 2.85
C PHE A 201 -11.21 7.07 4.23
N MET A 202 -10.32 6.63 5.12
CA MET A 202 -10.34 6.97 6.53
C MET A 202 -9.12 7.80 6.89
N GLN A 203 -9.31 8.93 7.57
CA GLN A 203 -8.21 9.71 8.09
C GLN A 203 -7.47 8.96 9.21
N TRP A 204 -6.20 9.26 9.39
CA TRP A 204 -5.34 8.72 10.45
C TRP A 204 -5.19 7.18 10.42
N ARG A 205 -5.13 6.60 9.22
CA ARG A 205 -4.82 5.17 9.06
C ARG A 205 -3.33 4.87 8.88
N GLU A 206 -2.49 5.88 8.98
CA GLU A 206 -1.04 5.71 9.04
C GLU A 206 -0.62 5.21 10.42
N GLY A 207 0.51 4.55 10.48
CA GLY A 207 1.08 4.00 11.71
C GLY A 207 2.53 4.39 11.94
N GLY A 208 3.11 3.87 13.02
CA GLY A 208 4.50 4.07 13.43
C GLY A 208 4.71 5.17 14.45
N ASP A 209 5.92 5.25 14.99
CA ASP A 209 6.30 6.19 16.03
C ASP A 209 6.75 7.54 15.47
N LYS A 210 6.76 8.57 16.31
CA LYS A 210 7.16 9.93 15.93
C LYS A 210 8.58 10.05 15.37
N ASP A 211 9.49 9.26 15.87
CA ASP A 211 10.89 9.22 15.42
C ASP A 211 11.08 8.53 14.07
N GLN A 212 10.03 7.90 13.57
CA GLN A 212 10.01 7.19 12.28
C GLN A 212 9.37 7.99 11.15
N LEU A 213 8.99 9.22 11.41
CA LEU A 213 8.36 10.11 10.42
C LEU A 213 9.33 10.51 9.27
N PRO A 214 8.80 10.91 8.15
CA PRO A 214 7.40 10.90 7.75
C PRO A 214 6.89 9.49 7.41
N ASN A 215 5.57 9.33 7.45
CA ASN A 215 4.89 8.09 7.03
C ASN A 215 5.13 7.78 5.56
N HIS A 216 5.12 8.81 4.73
CA HIS A 216 5.53 8.74 3.33
C HIS A 216 6.38 9.96 2.99
N LEU A 217 7.58 9.73 2.42
CA LEU A 217 8.54 10.81 2.24
C LEU A 217 8.37 11.57 0.91
N ASP A 218 8.12 10.87 -0.19
CA ASP A 218 7.98 11.51 -1.51
C ASP A 218 7.26 10.60 -2.50
N GLY A 219 6.47 11.21 -3.38
CA GLY A 219 5.86 10.51 -4.51
C GLY A 219 4.70 9.58 -4.15
N LEU A 220 3.96 9.83 -3.07
CA LEU A 220 2.66 9.19 -2.87
C LEU A 220 1.69 9.75 -3.91
N THR A 221 1.20 8.88 -4.78
CA THR A 221 0.28 9.23 -5.86
C THR A 221 -0.99 8.40 -5.74
N ILE A 222 -2.13 9.08 -5.74
CA ILE A 222 -3.47 8.46 -5.74
C ILE A 222 -4.12 8.84 -7.08
N TRP A 223 -4.42 7.82 -7.88
CA TRP A 223 -4.99 7.98 -9.21
C TRP A 223 -6.31 7.24 -9.32
N ASN A 224 -7.39 7.95 -9.64
CA ASN A 224 -8.74 7.40 -9.81
C ASN A 224 -9.19 6.52 -8.64
N MET A 225 -9.04 7.02 -7.41
CA MET A 225 -9.58 6.38 -6.22
C MET A 225 -11.09 6.61 -6.15
N ASN A 226 -11.86 5.52 -6.14
CA ASN A 226 -13.30 5.53 -5.91
C ASN A 226 -13.60 5.29 -4.43
N ALA A 227 -13.89 6.36 -3.68
CA ALA A 227 -14.21 6.28 -2.26
C ALA A 227 -15.66 5.82 -2.05
N THR A 228 -15.87 4.68 -1.40
CA THR A 228 -17.21 4.13 -1.08
C THR A 228 -17.76 4.70 0.22
N LYS A 229 -16.89 4.99 1.16
CA LYS A 229 -17.15 5.67 2.43
C LYS A 229 -16.00 6.58 2.79
N VAL A 230 -16.31 7.68 3.46
CA VAL A 230 -15.29 8.61 3.97
C VAL A 230 -15.54 8.89 5.43
N LYS A 231 -14.49 8.88 6.24
CA LYS A 231 -14.52 9.39 7.60
C LYS A 231 -13.27 10.24 7.87
N THR A 232 -13.49 11.46 8.34
CA THR A 232 -12.45 12.43 8.62
C THR A 232 -12.82 13.29 9.81
N GLU A 233 -11.83 13.77 10.56
CA GLU A 233 -12.00 14.78 11.61
C GLU A 233 -11.83 16.20 11.07
N ASN A 234 -11.17 16.33 9.92
CA ASN A 234 -10.86 17.63 9.32
C ASN A 234 -11.63 17.83 8.01
N ASN A 235 -12.12 19.03 7.85
CA ASN A 235 -12.69 19.51 6.61
C ASN A 235 -12.14 20.92 6.32
N PRO A 236 -11.28 21.09 5.31
CA PRO A 236 -10.81 20.05 4.37
C PRO A 236 -9.92 18.98 4.99
N PHE A 237 -9.80 17.82 4.33
CA PHE A 237 -8.93 16.72 4.72
C PHE A 237 -7.46 17.14 4.68
N ILE A 238 -6.71 16.75 5.71
CA ILE A 238 -5.27 16.98 5.81
C ILE A 238 -4.49 15.67 5.92
N TRP A 239 -3.31 15.63 5.28
CA TRP A 239 -2.39 14.49 5.31
C TRP A 239 -1.49 14.46 6.54
N TRP A 240 -1.34 15.56 7.21
CA TRP A 240 -0.64 15.67 8.48
C TRP A 240 -1.04 16.95 9.21
N SER A 241 -0.88 16.95 10.52
CA SER A 241 -1.12 18.09 11.39
C SER A 241 0.18 18.57 12.04
N SER A 242 0.35 19.86 12.14
CA SER A 242 1.43 20.48 12.94
C SER A 242 1.13 20.53 14.44
N GLY A 243 -0.10 20.15 14.84
CA GLY A 243 -0.57 20.19 16.24
C GLY A 243 -0.23 18.96 17.05
N ALA A 244 -1.11 18.63 18.01
CA ALA A 244 -0.92 17.51 18.93
C ALA A 244 -0.81 16.14 18.24
N HIS A 245 -1.41 15.97 17.08
CA HIS A 245 -1.40 14.75 16.26
C HIS A 245 -0.37 14.81 15.14
N ASN A 246 0.84 15.30 15.42
CA ASN A 246 1.88 15.50 14.40
C ASN A 246 2.73 14.24 14.09
N TRP A 247 2.37 13.08 14.60
CA TRP A 247 3.07 11.83 14.33
C TRP A 247 2.55 11.06 13.10
N TRP A 248 1.52 11.58 12.45
CA TRP A 248 1.11 11.09 11.12
C TRP A 248 1.44 12.16 10.09
N LYS A 249 2.29 11.81 9.14
CA LYS A 249 2.77 12.76 8.18
C LYS A 249 3.12 12.09 6.86
N ASN A 250 2.26 12.30 5.87
CA ASN A 250 2.64 12.12 4.48
C ASN A 250 3.14 13.45 3.94
N MET A 251 4.31 13.45 3.31
CA MET A 251 4.81 14.64 2.58
C MET A 251 3.88 14.93 1.40
N PRO A 252 3.88 16.14 0.83
CA PRO A 252 2.85 16.58 -0.11
C PRO A 252 2.49 15.54 -1.16
N VAL A 253 1.21 15.16 -1.20
CA VAL A 253 0.66 14.04 -1.96
C VAL A 253 0.20 14.51 -3.34
N ILE A 254 0.17 13.61 -4.31
CA ILE A 254 -0.47 13.82 -5.62
C ILE A 254 -1.80 13.07 -5.61
N VAL A 255 -2.90 13.80 -5.84
CA VAL A 255 -4.25 13.22 -5.97
C VAL A 255 -4.85 13.65 -7.30
N VAL A 256 -5.24 12.68 -8.11
CA VAL A 256 -5.86 12.92 -9.43
C VAL A 256 -7.04 11.97 -9.60
N GLY A 257 -8.22 12.53 -9.92
CA GLY A 257 -9.40 11.72 -10.20
C GLY A 257 -10.01 11.03 -8.97
N PHE A 258 -9.82 11.56 -7.76
CA PHE A 258 -10.53 11.07 -6.57
C PHE A 258 -12.03 11.31 -6.74
N HIS A 259 -12.84 10.27 -6.58
CA HIS A 259 -14.28 10.33 -6.81
C HIS A 259 -15.05 9.35 -5.90
N GLY A 260 -16.36 9.22 -6.13
CA GLY A 260 -17.28 8.47 -5.26
C GLY A 260 -17.85 9.39 -4.18
N VAL A 261 -17.68 9.05 -2.91
CA VAL A 261 -18.08 9.93 -1.80
C VAL A 261 -17.24 11.22 -1.83
N PRO A 262 -17.87 12.40 -1.87
CA PRO A 262 -17.15 13.68 -1.93
C PRO A 262 -16.21 13.88 -0.74
N LEU A 263 -15.02 14.40 -1.01
CA LEU A 263 -14.03 14.80 -0.01
C LEU A 263 -13.26 16.03 -0.49
N ASP A 264 -13.26 17.09 0.31
CA ASP A 264 -12.43 18.25 0.07
C ASP A 264 -11.05 18.04 0.70
N PHE A 265 -9.99 18.30 -0.06
CA PHE A 265 -8.62 18.22 0.40
C PHE A 265 -8.04 19.62 0.65
N ASP A 266 -7.23 19.76 1.69
CA ASP A 266 -6.40 20.94 1.87
C ASP A 266 -5.37 21.00 0.73
N SER A 267 -5.50 21.99 -0.14
CA SER A 267 -4.67 22.19 -1.32
C SER A 267 -3.40 23.00 -1.06
N SER A 268 -3.11 23.36 0.19
CA SER A 268 -1.87 24.06 0.53
C SER A 268 -0.64 23.25 0.12
N ALA A 269 0.45 23.95 -0.24
CA ALA A 269 1.69 23.30 -0.69
C ALA A 269 2.34 22.38 0.36
N GLN A 270 1.96 22.49 1.61
CA GLN A 270 2.40 21.61 2.69
C GLN A 270 1.68 20.27 2.68
N GLN A 271 0.43 20.23 2.19
CA GLN A 271 -0.43 19.07 2.18
C GLN A 271 -0.46 18.39 0.82
N MET A 272 -0.45 19.18 -0.24
CA MET A 272 -0.75 18.70 -1.58
C MET A 272 0.30 19.20 -2.59
N LYS A 273 0.95 18.26 -3.28
CA LYS A 273 1.84 18.56 -4.41
C LYS A 273 1.03 18.82 -5.67
N ARG A 274 -0.09 18.10 -5.84
CA ARG A 274 -1.01 18.25 -6.97
C ARG A 274 -2.39 17.72 -6.61
N LEU A 275 -3.42 18.48 -6.94
CA LEU A 275 -4.82 18.07 -6.85
C LEU A 275 -5.49 18.37 -8.19
N GLU A 276 -5.99 17.33 -8.88
CA GLU A 276 -6.70 17.49 -10.16
C GLU A 276 -7.95 16.63 -10.20
N SER A 277 -9.00 17.15 -10.82
CA SER A 277 -10.25 16.42 -11.10
C SER A 277 -10.83 15.75 -9.84
N ASN A 278 -10.80 16.46 -8.71
CA ASN A 278 -11.48 15.99 -7.50
C ASN A 278 -13.00 15.98 -7.76
N GLY A 279 -13.63 14.83 -7.53
CA GLY A 279 -15.03 14.56 -7.77
C GLY A 279 -15.34 13.80 -9.06
N GLN A 280 -14.35 13.52 -9.92
CA GLN A 280 -14.58 12.81 -11.18
C GLN A 280 -13.38 11.97 -11.62
N GLU A 281 -13.67 10.82 -12.20
CA GLU A 281 -12.65 9.96 -12.81
C GLU A 281 -11.97 10.65 -14.01
N VAL A 282 -10.68 10.37 -14.21
CA VAL A 282 -9.88 10.88 -15.34
C VAL A 282 -9.43 9.78 -16.28
N LYS A 283 -8.97 10.17 -17.46
CA LYS A 283 -8.28 9.29 -18.42
C LYS A 283 -6.77 9.56 -18.39
N PRO A 284 -5.92 8.51 -18.50
CA PRO A 284 -6.29 7.08 -18.58
C PRO A 284 -6.89 6.58 -17.25
N ALA A 285 -7.72 5.53 -17.31
CA ALA A 285 -8.34 4.97 -16.11
C ALA A 285 -7.30 4.47 -15.11
N SER A 286 -6.24 3.83 -15.59
CA SER A 286 -5.08 3.41 -14.80
C SER A 286 -3.81 4.11 -15.27
N LEU A 287 -3.13 4.78 -14.35
CA LEU A 287 -1.84 5.41 -14.61
C LEU A 287 -0.74 4.34 -14.79
N TYR A 288 -0.78 3.27 -14.02
CA TYR A 288 0.18 2.17 -14.13
C TYR A 288 0.15 1.52 -15.50
N GLU A 289 -1.03 1.21 -16.01
CA GLU A 289 -1.18 0.63 -17.35
C GLU A 289 -0.66 1.57 -18.44
N ALA A 290 -1.01 2.86 -18.35
CA ALA A 290 -0.51 3.85 -19.31
C ALA A 290 1.02 4.00 -19.28
N GLN A 291 1.63 3.91 -18.10
CA GLN A 291 3.09 3.90 -17.95
C GLN A 291 3.73 2.63 -18.56
N LEU A 292 3.09 1.47 -18.36
CA LEU A 292 3.55 0.21 -18.99
C LEU A 292 3.44 0.28 -20.50
N GLU A 293 2.31 0.72 -21.03
CA GLU A 293 2.11 0.89 -22.47
C GLU A 293 3.16 1.82 -23.09
N ARG A 294 3.42 2.96 -22.45
CA ARG A 294 4.45 3.90 -22.89
C ARG A 294 5.86 3.30 -22.88
N ARG A 295 6.18 2.48 -21.88
CA ARG A 295 7.52 1.89 -21.69
C ARG A 295 7.74 0.66 -22.57
N LEU A 296 6.71 -0.20 -22.72
CA LEU A 296 6.81 -1.51 -23.35
C LEU A 296 6.18 -1.56 -24.74
N GLY A 297 5.47 -0.51 -25.16
CA GLY A 297 4.70 -0.47 -26.41
C GLY A 297 3.32 -1.11 -26.30
N SER A 298 3.01 -1.80 -25.21
CA SER A 298 1.70 -2.39 -24.95
C SER A 298 1.54 -2.72 -23.45
N VAL A 299 0.30 -2.82 -22.99
CA VAL A 299 0.00 -3.41 -21.67
C VAL A 299 0.26 -4.91 -21.74
N PRO A 300 1.01 -5.51 -20.80
CA PRO A 300 1.28 -6.94 -20.80
C PRO A 300 -0.01 -7.79 -20.76
N ALA A 301 -0.05 -8.87 -21.54
CA ALA A 301 -1.23 -9.72 -21.66
C ALA A 301 -1.70 -10.29 -20.30
N TRP A 302 -0.77 -10.64 -19.41
CA TRP A 302 -1.11 -11.15 -18.07
C TRP A 302 -1.86 -10.11 -17.25
N LEU A 303 -1.51 -8.82 -17.35
CA LEU A 303 -2.20 -7.74 -16.63
C LEU A 303 -3.59 -7.49 -17.21
N THR A 304 -3.72 -7.56 -18.55
CA THR A 304 -5.02 -7.46 -19.22
C THR A 304 -5.95 -8.62 -18.81
N ALA A 305 -5.41 -9.81 -18.63
CA ALA A 305 -6.18 -10.98 -18.19
C ALA A 305 -6.62 -10.90 -16.70
N LEU A 306 -6.03 -10.00 -15.92
CA LEU A 306 -6.44 -9.78 -14.52
C LEU A 306 -7.68 -8.86 -14.40
N LYS A 307 -8.04 -8.11 -15.40
CA LYS A 307 -9.24 -7.25 -15.38
C LYS A 307 -10.49 -8.09 -15.36
#